data_90cd77ef0c9523496fd294270440dfd1
#
_entry.id   90cd77ef0c9523496fd294270440dfd1
#
_cell.length_a   1.000
_cell.length_b   1.000
_cell.length_c   1.000
_cell.angle_alpha   90.00
_cell.angle_beta   90.00
_cell.angle_gamma   90.00
#
_symmetry.space_group_name_H-M   'P 1'
#
loop_
_entity.id
_entity.type
_entity.pdbx_description
1 polymer ?
#
loop_
_entity_poly.entity_id
_entity_poly.type
_entity_poly.pdbx_seq_one_letter_code
_entity_poly.pdbx_strand_id
1 'polypeptide(L)'
;MFGTLAKAQHYIRTNYGDSDTAYSCLEIPFQGIYQGNGAGPGIWLLISIPIINMLKTAGFGFSVRTVISGDEFSFVCYTFVDDSDVVHSTKEDATTVENTTTTDETETAITKLVNEMQQVVDTWEGGLRASGGALVPSKSYWFLMHFIFENNGW
;
A
#
# COMPACT_ATOMS: atom_id res chain seq x y z
N MET A 1 -5.03 26.17 7.53
CA MET A 1 -5.73 24.91 7.78
C MET A 1 -5.09 24.11 8.92
N PHE A 2 -3.82 23.72 8.85
CA PHE A 2 -3.17 22.92 9.91
C PHE A 2 -3.09 23.65 11.27
N GLY A 3 -2.84 24.97 11.28
CA GLY A 3 -2.82 25.75 12.53
C GLY A 3 -4.18 25.85 13.24
N THR A 4 -5.27 25.68 12.51
CA THR A 4 -6.63 25.65 13.08
C THR A 4 -6.90 24.29 13.73
N LEU A 5 -6.47 23.20 13.10
CA LEU A 5 -6.62 21.85 13.64
C LEU A 5 -5.79 21.64 14.91
N ALA A 6 -4.57 22.18 14.96
CA ALA A 6 -3.71 22.11 16.15
C ALA A 6 -4.29 22.83 17.39
N LYS A 7 -5.20 23.77 17.19
CA LYS A 7 -5.87 24.54 18.26
C LYS A 7 -7.31 24.07 18.52
N ALA A 8 -7.78 23.08 17.80
CA ALA A 8 -9.14 22.60 17.93
C ALA A 8 -9.34 21.89 19.28
N GLN A 9 -10.48 22.15 19.90
CA GLN A 9 -10.93 21.45 21.10
C GLN A 9 -11.95 20.39 20.67
N HIS A 10 -11.82 19.20 21.21
CA HIS A 10 -12.68 18.07 20.88
C HIS A 10 -13.52 17.69 22.08
N TYR A 11 -14.80 17.50 21.85
CA TYR A 11 -15.75 16.99 22.83
C TYR A 11 -16.23 15.61 22.36
N ILE A 12 -16.35 14.68 23.29
CA ILE A 12 -16.96 13.38 23.02
C ILE A 12 -18.48 13.56 23.13
N ARG A 13 -19.19 13.27 22.04
CA ARG A 13 -20.65 13.27 21.99
C ARG A 13 -21.18 11.86 22.13
N THR A 14 -22.07 11.65 23.08
CA THR A 14 -22.79 10.39 23.29
C THR A 14 -24.31 10.66 23.29
N ASN A 15 -25.12 9.61 23.37
CA ASN A 15 -26.56 9.75 23.54
C ASN A 15 -26.96 10.45 24.85
N TYR A 16 -26.06 10.59 25.80
CA TYR A 16 -26.27 11.25 27.09
C TYR A 16 -25.85 12.71 27.12
N GLY A 17 -25.26 13.19 26.01
CA GLY A 17 -24.77 14.57 25.87
C GLY A 17 -23.29 14.65 25.49
N ASP A 18 -22.78 15.86 25.47
CA ASP A 18 -21.38 16.16 25.20
C ASP A 18 -20.57 16.05 26.50
N SER A 19 -19.29 15.69 26.39
CA SER A 19 -18.39 15.65 27.56
C SER A 19 -18.20 17.05 28.14
N ASP A 20 -18.16 17.15 29.47
CA ASP A 20 -17.89 18.42 30.17
C ASP A 20 -16.47 18.93 29.96
N THR A 21 -15.57 18.07 29.52
CA THR A 21 -14.16 18.36 29.30
C THR A 21 -13.82 18.28 27.83
N ALA A 22 -13.14 19.32 27.33
CA ALA A 22 -12.58 19.30 26.00
C ALA A 22 -11.23 18.55 26.01
N TYR A 23 -11.05 17.71 25.03
CA TYR A 23 -9.77 17.06 24.76
C TYR A 23 -8.96 17.96 23.81
N SER A 24 -7.83 18.46 24.26
CA SER A 24 -6.87 19.17 23.41
C SER A 24 -5.53 18.47 23.50
N CYS A 25 -4.98 18.11 22.36
CA CYS A 25 -3.69 17.43 22.30
C CYS A 25 -2.53 18.44 22.29
N LEU A 26 -2.27 19.10 23.39
CA LEU A 26 -1.03 19.86 23.55
C LEU A 26 0.18 18.93 23.76
N GLU A 27 -0.07 17.72 24.32
CA GLU A 27 0.97 16.74 24.65
C GLU A 27 1.14 15.66 23.58
N ILE A 28 0.12 15.38 22.79
CA ILE A 28 0.16 14.41 21.70
C ILE A 28 -0.16 15.15 20.41
N PRO A 29 0.82 15.28 19.48
CA PRO A 29 0.57 15.95 18.22
C PRO A 29 -0.52 15.21 17.43
N PHE A 30 -1.46 15.96 16.89
CA PHE A 30 -2.48 15.41 15.98
C PHE A 30 -1.81 14.75 14.78
N GLN A 31 -2.09 13.48 14.58
CA GLN A 31 -1.70 12.75 13.40
C GLN A 31 -2.95 12.50 12.53
N GLY A 32 -2.86 12.90 11.26
CA GLY A 32 -3.92 12.66 10.31
C GLY A 32 -4.99 13.75 10.23
N ILE A 33 -6.06 13.42 9.53
CA ILE A 33 -7.22 14.27 9.29
C ILE A 33 -8.42 13.59 9.91
N TYR A 34 -9.27 14.39 10.56
CA TYR A 34 -10.49 13.87 11.17
C TYR A 34 -11.35 13.11 10.17
N GLN A 35 -11.83 11.95 10.60
CA GLN A 35 -12.83 11.17 9.90
C GLN A 35 -14.09 12.03 9.69
N GLY A 36 -14.61 12.04 8.46
CA GLY A 36 -15.73 12.90 8.08
C GLY A 36 -15.36 14.31 7.61
N ASN A 37 -14.08 14.67 7.61
CA ASN A 37 -13.64 15.92 6.99
C ASN A 37 -13.65 15.80 5.46
N GLY A 38 -14.40 16.65 4.76
CA GLY A 38 -14.49 16.64 3.30
C GLY A 38 -13.17 16.88 2.56
N ALA A 39 -12.13 17.41 3.24
CA ALA A 39 -10.79 17.54 2.68
C ALA A 39 -9.96 16.26 2.81
N GLY A 40 -10.39 15.27 3.60
CA GLY A 40 -9.64 14.03 3.86
C GLY A 40 -9.23 13.29 2.59
N PRO A 41 -10.15 12.98 1.67
CA PRO A 41 -9.81 12.27 0.43
C PRO A 41 -8.82 13.03 -0.45
N GLY A 42 -8.97 14.36 -0.57
CA GLY A 42 -8.05 15.19 -1.35
C GLY A 42 -6.64 15.25 -0.77
N ILE A 43 -6.53 15.33 0.55
CA ILE A 43 -5.22 15.34 1.22
C ILE A 43 -4.57 13.96 1.14
N TRP A 44 -5.33 12.88 1.31
CA TRP A 44 -4.83 11.52 1.11
C TRP A 44 -4.28 11.33 -0.29
N LEU A 45 -5.00 11.79 -1.31
CA LEU A 45 -4.53 11.75 -2.70
C LEU A 45 -3.18 12.46 -2.87
N LEU A 46 -3.02 13.66 -2.29
CA LEU A 46 -1.77 14.42 -2.36
C LEU A 46 -0.60 13.72 -1.66
N ILE A 47 -0.87 12.97 -0.61
CA ILE A 47 0.14 12.22 0.15
C ILE A 47 0.47 10.90 -0.54
N SER A 48 -0.53 10.16 -1.01
CA SER A 48 -0.35 8.83 -1.61
C SER A 48 0.35 8.85 -2.96
N ILE A 49 0.12 9.87 -3.80
CA ILE A 49 0.77 9.99 -5.12
C ILE A 49 2.30 9.95 -5.04
N PRO A 50 2.98 10.75 -4.21
CA PRO A 50 4.43 10.66 -4.04
C PRO A 50 4.91 9.28 -3.59
N ILE A 51 4.19 8.63 -2.67
CA ILE A 51 4.54 7.30 -2.16
C ILE A 51 4.42 6.25 -3.28
N ILE A 52 3.32 6.27 -4.03
CA ILE A 52 3.12 5.39 -5.19
C ILE A 52 4.21 5.62 -6.26
N ASN A 53 4.54 6.87 -6.54
CA ASN A 53 5.60 7.20 -7.50
C ASN A 53 6.98 6.72 -7.02
N MET A 54 7.25 6.76 -5.73
CA MET A 54 8.47 6.22 -5.14
C MET A 54 8.58 4.71 -5.38
N LEU A 55 7.51 3.94 -5.16
CA LEU A 55 7.46 2.51 -5.48
C LEU A 55 7.69 2.24 -6.96
N LYS A 56 7.03 2.99 -7.84
CA LYS A 56 7.22 2.88 -9.30
C LYS A 56 8.67 3.15 -9.71
N THR A 57 9.27 4.21 -9.16
CA THR A 57 10.65 4.60 -9.47
C THR A 57 11.65 3.56 -8.95
N ALA A 58 11.36 2.90 -7.84
CA ALA A 58 12.14 1.78 -7.32
C ALA A 58 12.00 0.50 -8.17
N GLY A 59 11.13 0.49 -9.17
CA GLY A 59 10.92 -0.64 -10.06
C GLY A 59 9.94 -1.69 -9.52
N PHE A 60 9.25 -1.38 -8.43
CA PHE A 60 8.22 -2.27 -7.88
C PHE A 60 6.92 -2.18 -8.68
N GLY A 61 6.13 -3.21 -8.57
CA GLY A 61 4.84 -3.32 -9.22
C GLY A 61 4.73 -4.57 -10.07
N PHE A 62 3.73 -4.54 -10.90
CA PHE A 62 3.34 -5.63 -11.78
C PHE A 62 3.06 -5.05 -13.18
N SER A 63 3.52 -5.72 -14.20
CA SER A 63 3.25 -5.34 -15.59
C SER A 63 2.69 -6.52 -16.36
N VAL A 64 1.65 -6.27 -17.14
CA VAL A 64 1.07 -7.24 -18.07
C VAL A 64 1.04 -6.66 -19.46
N ARG A 65 1.29 -7.52 -20.44
CA ARG A 65 1.09 -7.20 -21.85
C ARG A 65 -0.14 -7.94 -22.37
N THR A 66 -1.05 -7.21 -22.97
CA THR A 66 -2.22 -7.82 -23.61
C THR A 66 -1.79 -8.64 -24.82
N VAL A 67 -2.35 -9.84 -24.95
CA VAL A 67 -1.98 -10.79 -26.02
C VAL A 67 -2.44 -10.27 -27.38
N ILE A 68 -3.57 -9.57 -27.44
CA ILE A 68 -4.21 -9.14 -28.70
C ILE A 68 -3.63 -7.84 -29.22
N SER A 69 -3.61 -6.79 -28.38
CA SER A 69 -3.15 -5.45 -28.80
C SER A 69 -1.66 -5.21 -28.57
N GLY A 70 -1.02 -6.02 -27.72
CA GLY A 70 0.37 -5.82 -27.33
C GLY A 70 0.58 -4.66 -26.36
N ASP A 71 -0.50 -4.03 -25.89
CA ASP A 71 -0.42 -2.91 -24.94
C ASP A 71 0.13 -3.38 -23.59
N GLU A 72 0.99 -2.58 -23.00
CA GLU A 72 1.56 -2.85 -21.68
C GLU A 72 0.85 -2.01 -20.61
N PHE A 73 0.38 -2.67 -19.57
CA PHE A 73 -0.20 -2.05 -18.38
C PHE A 73 0.67 -2.34 -17.18
N SER A 74 1.08 -1.28 -16.50
CA SER A 74 1.81 -1.40 -15.24
C SER A 74 0.96 -0.93 -14.08
N PHE A 75 1.07 -1.63 -12.98
CA PHE A 75 0.25 -1.43 -11.80
C PHE A 75 1.09 -1.62 -10.53
N VAL A 76 0.91 -0.78 -9.54
CA VAL A 76 1.66 -0.85 -8.28
C VAL A 76 0.75 -0.98 -7.09
N CYS A 77 -0.31 -0.17 -7.04
CA CYS A 77 -1.11 -0.04 -5.83
C CYS A 77 -2.53 0.42 -6.15
N TYR A 78 -3.50 -0.13 -5.42
CA TYR A 78 -4.82 0.43 -5.23
C TYR A 78 -4.92 1.06 -3.86
N THR A 79 -5.48 2.27 -3.79
CA THR A 79 -5.76 2.91 -2.52
C THR A 79 -7.22 3.32 -2.46
N PHE A 80 -7.87 2.98 -1.36
CA PHE A 80 -9.23 3.41 -1.07
C PHE A 80 -9.28 3.93 0.35
N VAL A 81 -9.35 5.25 0.49
CA VAL A 81 -9.30 5.96 1.79
C VAL A 81 -8.01 5.60 2.53
N ASP A 82 -8.07 4.80 3.59
CA ASP A 82 -6.97 4.32 4.42
C ASP A 82 -6.49 2.91 4.04
N ASP A 83 -7.27 2.18 3.25
CA ASP A 83 -6.89 0.88 2.75
C ASP A 83 -5.99 0.99 1.51
N SER A 84 -4.96 0.17 1.45
CA SER A 84 -4.02 0.16 0.34
C SER A 84 -3.59 -1.26 0.01
N ASP A 85 -3.84 -1.65 -1.23
CA ASP A 85 -3.41 -2.93 -1.79
C ASP A 85 -2.20 -2.70 -2.69
N VAL A 86 -1.04 -3.19 -2.29
CA VAL A 86 0.21 -3.07 -3.05
C VAL A 86 0.51 -4.41 -3.70
N VAL A 87 0.86 -4.38 -4.98
CA VAL A 87 1.13 -5.59 -5.77
C VAL A 87 2.55 -5.53 -6.31
N HIS A 88 3.24 -6.65 -6.27
CA HIS A 88 4.55 -6.83 -6.87
C HIS A 88 4.67 -8.20 -7.52
N SER A 89 5.42 -8.27 -8.61
CA SER A 89 5.76 -9.53 -9.27
C SER A 89 7.24 -9.55 -9.63
N THR A 90 7.87 -10.71 -9.57
CA THR A 90 9.18 -10.90 -10.18
C THR A 90 9.06 -10.76 -11.69
N LYS A 91 9.97 -9.99 -12.28
CA LYS A 91 10.13 -9.91 -13.73
C LYS A 91 11.01 -11.07 -14.21
N GLU A 92 10.54 -12.28 -14.09
CA GLU A 92 11.16 -13.37 -14.82
C GLU A 92 10.52 -13.41 -16.21
N ASP A 93 11.36 -13.31 -17.25
CA ASP A 93 10.91 -13.38 -18.63
C ASP A 93 10.13 -14.68 -18.83
N ALA A 94 8.88 -14.56 -19.26
CA ALA A 94 8.00 -15.69 -19.58
C ALA A 94 8.57 -16.62 -20.68
N THR A 95 9.73 -16.32 -21.22
CA THR A 95 10.44 -17.10 -22.23
C THR A 95 11.21 -18.29 -21.67
N THR A 96 11.33 -18.44 -20.35
CA THR A 96 12.08 -19.54 -19.73
C THR A 96 11.20 -20.68 -19.20
N VAL A 97 9.89 -20.63 -19.41
CA VAL A 97 8.99 -21.74 -19.03
C VAL A 97 8.93 -22.78 -20.16
N GLU A 98 10.07 -23.24 -20.65
CA GLU A 98 10.18 -24.51 -21.33
C GLU A 98 10.53 -25.60 -20.30
N ASN A 99 9.50 -26.22 -19.74
CA ASN A 99 9.41 -27.64 -19.38
C ASN A 99 10.35 -28.26 -18.34
N THR A 100 11.10 -27.50 -17.54
CA THR A 100 11.86 -28.10 -16.42
C THR A 100 12.21 -27.10 -15.33
N THR A 101 11.22 -26.49 -14.70
CA THR A 101 11.49 -25.75 -13.47
C THR A 101 11.77 -26.79 -12.39
N THR A 102 13.02 -26.94 -11.98
CA THR A 102 13.38 -27.78 -10.85
C THR A 102 12.78 -27.18 -9.57
N THR A 103 12.50 -28.00 -8.58
CA THR A 103 11.97 -27.56 -7.28
C THR A 103 12.85 -26.45 -6.67
N ASP A 104 14.17 -26.54 -6.83
CA ASP A 104 15.15 -25.58 -6.33
C ASP A 104 15.02 -24.19 -6.97
N GLU A 105 14.74 -24.12 -8.28
CA GLU A 105 14.57 -22.86 -9.00
C GLU A 105 13.28 -22.14 -8.53
N THR A 106 12.21 -22.90 -8.33
CA THR A 106 10.94 -22.36 -7.82
C THR A 106 11.10 -21.82 -6.40
N GLU A 107 11.79 -22.53 -5.51
CA GLU A 107 12.04 -22.09 -4.15
C GLU A 107 12.91 -20.83 -4.11
N THR A 108 13.89 -20.74 -4.99
CA THR A 108 14.74 -19.55 -5.14
C THR A 108 13.93 -18.35 -5.63
N ALA A 109 13.05 -18.51 -6.61
CA ALA A 109 12.18 -17.46 -7.13
C ALA A 109 11.18 -16.97 -6.07
N ILE A 110 10.59 -17.88 -5.30
CA ILE A 110 9.70 -17.52 -4.19
C ILE A 110 10.45 -16.74 -3.12
N THR A 111 11.63 -17.18 -2.72
CA THR A 111 12.46 -16.49 -1.71
C THR A 111 12.82 -15.08 -2.18
N LYS A 112 13.17 -14.93 -3.44
CA LYS A 112 13.46 -13.62 -4.05
C LYS A 112 12.23 -12.71 -3.99
N LEU A 113 11.06 -13.22 -4.41
CA LEU A 113 9.80 -12.46 -4.40
C LEU A 113 9.41 -12.01 -2.98
N VAL A 114 9.57 -12.88 -1.98
CA VAL A 114 9.31 -12.54 -0.58
C VAL A 114 10.23 -11.41 -0.09
N ASN A 115 11.51 -11.46 -0.43
CA ASN A 115 12.46 -10.42 -0.08
C ASN A 115 12.17 -9.10 -0.80
N GLU A 116 11.79 -9.15 -2.06
CA GLU A 116 11.37 -7.96 -2.83
C GLU A 116 10.08 -7.37 -2.24
N MET A 117 9.11 -8.20 -1.86
CA MET A 117 7.87 -7.73 -1.23
C MET A 117 8.14 -7.08 0.14
N GLN A 118 9.10 -7.58 0.91
CA GLN A 118 9.52 -6.91 2.14
C GLN A 118 10.08 -5.51 1.85
N GLN A 119 10.88 -5.34 0.82
CA GLN A 119 11.38 -4.03 0.40
C GLN A 119 10.25 -3.09 -0.05
N VAL A 120 9.23 -3.62 -0.72
CA VAL A 120 8.02 -2.86 -1.08
C VAL A 120 7.33 -2.32 0.18
N VAL A 121 7.12 -3.19 1.18
CA VAL A 121 6.48 -2.82 2.45
C VAL A 121 7.31 -1.79 3.22
N ASP A 122 8.63 -1.99 3.30
CA ASP A 122 9.54 -1.06 3.97
C ASP A 122 9.55 0.32 3.30
N THR A 123 9.51 0.33 1.97
CA THR A 123 9.45 1.57 1.17
C THR A 123 8.12 2.29 1.38
N TRP A 124 7.01 1.56 1.39
CA TRP A 124 5.68 2.08 1.68
C TRP A 124 5.60 2.68 3.10
N GLU A 125 6.08 1.93 4.10
CA GLU A 125 6.12 2.38 5.49
C GLU A 125 7.00 3.63 5.64
N GLY A 126 8.15 3.68 4.99
CA GLY A 126 9.02 4.86 4.97
C GLY A 126 8.31 6.10 4.43
N GLY A 127 7.55 5.94 3.34
CA GLY A 127 6.74 7.00 2.75
C GLY A 127 5.61 7.46 3.68
N LEU A 128 4.91 6.53 4.32
CA LEU A 128 3.89 6.84 5.31
C LEU A 128 4.48 7.60 6.50
N ARG A 129 5.59 7.14 7.06
CA ARG A 129 6.27 7.82 8.18
C ARG A 129 6.71 9.23 7.82
N ALA A 130 7.22 9.45 6.62
CA ALA A 130 7.58 10.78 6.13
C ALA A 130 6.37 11.73 6.04
N SER A 131 5.17 11.20 5.82
CA SER A 131 3.92 11.97 5.81
C SER A 131 3.26 12.12 7.19
N GLY A 132 3.83 11.51 8.23
CA GLY A 132 3.27 11.48 9.59
C GLY A 132 2.30 10.33 9.84
N GLY A 133 2.16 9.39 8.90
CA GLY A 133 1.40 8.17 9.04
C GLY A 133 2.22 7.00 9.57
N ALA A 134 1.60 5.85 9.69
CA ALA A 134 2.25 4.60 10.06
C ALA A 134 1.48 3.40 9.51
N LEU A 135 2.22 2.34 9.18
CA LEU A 135 1.63 1.03 8.92
C LEU A 135 1.20 0.40 10.25
N VAL A 136 0.08 -0.30 10.25
CA VAL A 136 -0.39 -1.06 11.41
C VAL A 136 -0.16 -2.55 11.15
N PRO A 137 0.92 -3.15 11.68
CA PRO A 137 1.30 -4.53 11.35
C PRO A 137 0.20 -5.56 11.65
N SER A 138 -0.56 -5.36 12.73
CA SER A 138 -1.66 -6.27 13.13
C SER A 138 -2.86 -6.24 12.19
N LYS A 139 -2.94 -5.26 11.27
CA LYS A 139 -3.99 -5.12 10.25
C LYS A 139 -3.43 -5.30 8.83
N SER A 140 -2.14 -5.57 8.71
CA SER A 140 -1.46 -5.74 7.43
C SER A 140 -1.17 -7.21 7.20
N TYR A 141 -1.43 -7.69 6.00
CA TYR A 141 -1.18 -9.06 5.57
C TYR A 141 -0.82 -9.07 4.10
N TRP A 142 -0.20 -10.13 3.64
CA TRP A 142 0.13 -10.32 2.24
C TRP A 142 -0.17 -11.76 1.81
N PHE A 143 -0.41 -11.92 0.53
CA PHE A 143 -0.63 -13.20 -0.11
C PHE A 143 0.40 -13.43 -1.19
N LEU A 144 0.94 -14.65 -1.24
CA LEU A 144 1.71 -15.13 -2.37
C LEU A 144 0.76 -15.85 -3.33
N MET A 145 0.75 -15.42 -4.60
CA MET A 145 0.06 -16.12 -5.67
C MET A 145 1.11 -16.75 -6.59
N HIS A 146 1.07 -18.04 -6.72
CA HIS A 146 1.90 -18.80 -7.65
C HIS A 146 0.97 -19.49 -8.66
N PHE A 147 1.10 -19.15 -9.92
CA PHE A 147 0.31 -19.74 -10.99
C PHE A 147 1.08 -20.93 -11.57
N ILE A 148 0.46 -22.09 -11.55
CA ILE A 148 1.02 -23.32 -12.15
C ILE A 148 0.26 -23.58 -13.44
N PHE A 149 0.99 -23.72 -14.53
CA PHE A 149 0.43 -24.05 -15.83
C PHE A 149 0.66 -25.54 -16.11
N GLU A 150 -0.41 -26.33 -16.05
CA GLU A 150 -0.35 -27.76 -16.29
C GLU A 150 -1.27 -28.18 -17.46
N ASN A 151 -0.80 -29.09 -18.28
CA ASN A 151 -1.61 -29.71 -19.36
C ASN A 151 -2.27 -28.70 -20.31
N ASN A 152 -1.59 -27.62 -20.67
CA ASN A 152 -2.13 -26.55 -21.52
C ASN A 152 -3.36 -25.83 -20.92
N GLY A 153 -3.51 -25.82 -19.59
CA GLY A 153 -4.56 -25.11 -18.86
C GLY A 153 -4.04 -24.46 -17.58
N TRP A 154 -4.81 -23.48 -17.14
CA TRP A 154 -4.57 -22.78 -15.85
C TRP A 154 -5.18 -23.57 -14.70
#